data_a30790a20017f984b4da85929db9aafd
#
_entry.id   a30790a20017f984b4da85929db9aafd
#
_cell.length_a   1.000
_cell.length_b   1.000
_cell.length_c   1.000
_cell.angle_alpha   90.00
_cell.angle_beta   90.00
_cell.angle_gamma   90.00
#
_symmetry.space_group_name_H-M   'P 1'
#
loop_
_entity.id
_entity.type
_entity.pdbx_description
1 polymer ?
#
loop_
_entity_poly.entity_id
_entity_poly.type
_entity_poly.pdbx_seq_one_letter_code
_entity_poly.pdbx_strand_id
1 'polypeptide(L)'
;DIVMPNMDGYQVLEKMKEQRYLEYLPVIIISSEGDTTSMEKAYELGATDYIRRPFESYIINRRIKNTLMLYEKQKKLVHLVEQQIQKRVNNNTTLINVLGHIVEFRNGESGLHIQHIQTITKMLLLQMGKKSHEYKLSDADILLISTASSLHDIGKISIDEKILNKP
;
A
#
# COMPACT_ATOMS: atom_id res chain seq x y z
N ASP A 1 11.54 21.89 -21.89
CA ASP A 1 11.07 22.76 -22.97
C ASP A 1 9.83 22.19 -23.62
N ILE A 2 8.97 23.08 -24.20
CA ILE A 2 7.83 22.63 -25.01
C ILE A 2 8.29 22.38 -26.44
N VAL A 3 8.96 23.33 -27.04
CA VAL A 3 9.43 23.22 -28.43
C VAL A 3 10.73 22.42 -28.48
N MET A 4 10.63 21.17 -28.92
CA MET A 4 11.77 20.27 -29.07
C MET A 4 11.67 19.49 -30.39
N PRO A 5 12.80 19.10 -31.02
CA PRO A 5 12.78 18.28 -32.24
C PRO A 5 12.28 16.85 -31.92
N ASN A 6 11.55 16.25 -32.85
CA ASN A 6 10.98 14.90 -32.83
C ASN A 6 9.79 14.70 -31.89
N MET A 7 9.84 15.21 -30.64
CA MET A 7 8.79 15.07 -29.64
C MET A 7 8.72 16.34 -28.82
N ASP A 8 7.56 16.99 -28.80
CA ASP A 8 7.36 18.20 -28.01
C ASP A 8 7.14 17.89 -26.50
N GLY A 9 7.20 18.92 -25.66
CA GLY A 9 7.07 18.77 -24.21
C GLY A 9 5.69 18.26 -23.78
N TYR A 10 4.63 18.51 -24.53
CA TYR A 10 3.30 18.00 -24.25
C TYR A 10 3.21 16.50 -24.54
N GLN A 11 3.77 16.05 -25.64
CA GLN A 11 3.84 14.61 -25.98
C GLN A 11 4.68 13.84 -24.94
N VAL A 12 5.72 14.47 -24.39
CA VAL A 12 6.47 13.88 -23.27
C VAL A 12 5.60 13.72 -22.03
N LEU A 13 4.83 14.76 -21.67
CA LEU A 13 3.90 14.68 -20.53
C LEU A 13 2.83 13.60 -20.73
N GLU A 14 2.24 13.51 -21.92
CA GLU A 14 1.25 12.47 -22.25
C GLU A 14 1.82 11.07 -22.05
N LYS A 15 3.01 10.80 -22.56
CA LYS A 15 3.69 9.50 -22.34
C LYS A 15 4.02 9.24 -20.89
N MET A 16 4.46 10.26 -20.16
CA MET A 16 4.72 10.14 -18.72
C MET A 16 3.43 9.85 -17.93
N LYS A 17 2.30 10.44 -18.35
CA LYS A 17 0.97 10.19 -17.76
C LYS A 17 0.50 8.77 -18.04
N GLU A 18 0.61 8.29 -19.28
CA GLU A 18 0.28 6.91 -19.68
C GLU A 18 1.08 5.87 -18.89
N GLN A 19 2.35 6.14 -18.66
CA GLN A 19 3.25 5.27 -17.91
C GLN A 19 3.21 5.51 -16.39
N ARG A 20 2.32 6.38 -15.90
CA ARG A 20 2.14 6.75 -14.51
C ARG A 20 3.36 7.40 -13.84
N TYR A 21 4.33 7.90 -14.60
CA TYR A 21 5.51 8.56 -14.02
C TYR A 21 5.16 9.85 -13.29
N LEU A 22 4.10 10.56 -13.70
CA LEU A 22 3.66 11.80 -13.06
C LEU A 22 3.15 11.61 -11.61
N GLU A 23 2.82 10.36 -11.23
CA GLU A 23 2.43 10.04 -9.85
C GLU A 23 3.60 10.16 -8.86
N TYR A 24 4.85 10.00 -9.33
CA TYR A 24 6.05 9.99 -8.48
C TYR A 24 7.21 10.86 -8.98
N LEU A 25 7.03 11.56 -10.08
CA LEU A 25 8.05 12.48 -10.60
C LEU A 25 7.43 13.85 -10.85
N PRO A 26 7.82 14.90 -10.12
CA PRO A 26 7.37 16.26 -10.40
C PRO A 26 8.03 16.74 -11.70
N VAL A 27 7.23 17.32 -12.59
CA VAL A 27 7.70 17.84 -13.87
C VAL A 27 7.50 19.35 -13.91
N ILE A 28 8.58 20.07 -14.14
CA ILE A 28 8.57 21.53 -14.30
C ILE A 28 8.85 21.83 -15.77
N ILE A 29 7.94 22.51 -16.43
CA ILE A 29 8.12 23.00 -17.80
C ILE A 29 8.80 24.35 -17.77
N ILE A 30 9.80 24.55 -18.63
CA ILE A 30 10.46 25.83 -18.84
C ILE A 30 10.33 26.20 -20.33
N SER A 31 9.62 27.27 -20.66
CA SER A 31 9.36 27.65 -22.05
C SER A 31 9.38 29.15 -22.28
N SER A 32 9.67 29.55 -23.51
CA SER A 32 9.48 30.93 -23.99
C SER A 32 8.03 31.21 -24.41
N GLU A 33 7.23 30.18 -24.68
CA GLU A 33 5.79 30.32 -24.87
C GLU A 33 5.14 30.75 -23.56
N GLY A 34 4.37 31.85 -23.60
CA GLY A 34 3.88 32.44 -22.39
C GLY A 34 2.42 32.86 -22.48
N ASP A 35 1.69 32.29 -23.45
CA ASP A 35 0.25 32.46 -23.53
C ASP A 35 -0.46 31.55 -22.48
N THR A 36 -1.61 32.00 -22.03
CA THR A 36 -2.38 31.32 -20.98
C THR A 36 -2.77 29.90 -21.39
N THR A 37 -3.06 29.70 -22.69
CA THR A 37 -3.48 28.41 -23.24
C THR A 37 -2.39 27.35 -23.18
N SER A 38 -1.13 27.72 -23.46
CA SER A 38 0.03 26.82 -23.34
C SER A 38 0.30 26.40 -21.89
N MET A 39 0.11 27.31 -20.94
CA MET A 39 0.25 27.00 -19.52
C MET A 39 -0.87 26.07 -19.04
N GLU A 40 -2.13 26.39 -19.36
CA GLU A 40 -3.28 25.57 -19.00
C GLU A 40 -3.12 24.13 -19.51
N LYS A 41 -2.78 23.98 -20.81
CA LYS A 41 -2.52 22.68 -21.40
C LYS A 41 -1.44 21.88 -20.66
N ALA A 42 -0.35 22.54 -20.27
CA ALA A 42 0.73 21.89 -19.52
C ALA A 42 0.25 21.35 -18.15
N TYR A 43 -0.54 22.13 -17.41
CA TYR A 43 -1.11 21.72 -16.14
C TYR A 43 -2.15 20.61 -16.29
N GLU A 44 -3.02 20.66 -17.30
CA GLU A 44 -3.98 19.58 -17.61
C GLU A 44 -3.30 18.24 -17.93
N LEU A 45 -2.14 18.29 -18.58
CA LEU A 45 -1.32 17.12 -18.86
C LEU A 45 -0.54 16.62 -17.65
N GLY A 46 -0.54 17.38 -16.53
CA GLY A 46 0.03 16.96 -15.26
C GLY A 46 1.40 17.55 -14.96
N ALA A 47 1.79 18.67 -15.60
CA ALA A 47 2.97 19.40 -15.16
C ALA A 47 2.77 19.94 -13.73
N THR A 48 3.79 19.83 -12.90
CA THR A 48 3.76 20.31 -11.51
C THR A 48 3.92 21.82 -11.43
N ASP A 49 4.71 22.40 -12.32
CA ASP A 49 4.92 23.84 -12.42
C ASP A 49 5.30 24.23 -13.86
N TYR A 50 5.10 25.52 -14.16
CA TYR A 50 5.43 26.13 -15.45
C TYR A 50 6.22 27.41 -15.23
N ILE A 51 7.39 27.52 -15.86
CA ILE A 51 8.30 28.65 -15.74
C ILE A 51 8.51 29.29 -17.11
N ARG A 52 8.11 30.54 -17.21
CA ARG A 52 8.27 31.33 -18.44
C ARG A 52 9.66 31.96 -18.53
N ARG A 53 10.25 31.96 -19.72
CA ARG A 53 11.45 32.75 -20.07
C ARG A 53 11.08 34.16 -20.50
N PRO A 54 11.90 35.20 -20.21
CA PRO A 54 13.10 35.15 -19.36
C PRO A 54 12.75 35.02 -17.88
N PHE A 55 13.63 34.42 -17.09
CA PHE A 55 13.42 34.14 -15.68
C PHE A 55 14.60 34.58 -14.81
N GLU A 56 14.34 34.86 -13.55
CA GLU A 56 15.35 35.11 -12.55
C GLU A 56 15.81 33.83 -11.91
N SER A 57 17.12 33.58 -11.89
CA SER A 57 17.70 32.32 -11.33
C SER A 57 17.29 32.09 -9.87
N TYR A 58 17.12 33.15 -9.09
CA TYR A 58 16.67 33.06 -7.69
C TYR A 58 15.25 32.47 -7.58
N ILE A 59 14.33 32.95 -8.41
CA ILE A 59 12.92 32.49 -8.42
C ILE A 59 12.82 31.03 -8.81
N ILE A 60 13.56 30.61 -9.85
CA ILE A 60 13.59 29.21 -10.29
C ILE A 60 14.13 28.31 -9.18
N ASN A 61 15.28 28.65 -8.61
CA ASN A 61 15.86 27.88 -7.53
C ASN A 61 14.89 27.70 -6.35
N ARG A 62 14.10 28.74 -6.05
CA ARG A 62 13.10 28.68 -4.99
C ARG A 62 11.93 27.76 -5.34
N ARG A 63 11.43 27.83 -6.58
CA ARG A 63 10.35 26.95 -7.07
C ARG A 63 10.77 25.50 -7.09
N ILE A 64 11.95 25.19 -7.64
CA ILE A 64 12.51 23.82 -7.66
C ILE A 64 12.65 23.27 -6.22
N LYS A 65 13.24 24.05 -5.31
CA LYS A 65 13.39 23.64 -3.91
C LYS A 65 12.05 23.36 -3.24
N ASN A 66 11.05 24.22 -3.47
CA ASN A 66 9.71 24.02 -2.90
C ASN A 66 9.05 22.77 -3.47
N THR A 67 9.13 22.53 -4.77
CA THR A 67 8.58 21.36 -5.43
C THR A 67 9.24 20.08 -4.91
N LEU A 68 10.57 20.05 -4.84
CA LEU A 68 11.30 18.91 -4.30
C LEU A 68 10.97 18.62 -2.83
N MET A 69 10.89 19.67 -2.01
CA MET A 69 10.55 19.53 -0.59
C MET A 69 9.13 18.99 -0.39
N LEU A 70 8.16 19.45 -1.17
CA LEU A 70 6.78 18.91 -1.12
C LEU A 70 6.73 17.45 -1.53
N TYR A 71 7.45 17.11 -2.59
CA TYR A 71 7.53 15.75 -3.09
C TYR A 71 8.19 14.79 -2.08
N GLU A 72 9.30 15.20 -1.46
CA GLU A 72 9.95 14.42 -0.39
C GLU A 72 9.03 14.21 0.81
N LYS A 73 8.28 15.25 1.21
CA LYS A 73 7.30 15.14 2.30
C LYS A 73 6.18 14.16 1.95
N GLN A 74 5.66 14.21 0.72
CA GLN A 74 4.62 13.29 0.25
C GLN A 74 5.14 11.84 0.25
N LYS A 75 6.32 11.60 -0.29
CA LYS A 75 6.96 10.28 -0.30
C LYS A 75 7.17 9.73 1.12
N LYS A 76 7.65 10.59 2.03
CA LYS A 76 7.79 10.21 3.44
C LYS A 76 6.46 9.87 4.10
N LEU A 77 5.40 10.63 3.80
CA LEU A 77 4.06 10.36 4.33
C LEU A 77 3.52 9.01 3.85
N VAL A 78 3.63 8.70 2.56
CA VAL A 78 3.23 7.40 2.00
C VAL A 78 3.96 6.27 2.73
N HIS A 79 5.27 6.37 2.87
CA HIS A 79 6.06 5.36 3.58
C HIS A 79 5.64 5.19 5.05
N LEU A 80 5.35 6.28 5.77
CA LEU A 80 4.84 6.21 7.14
C LEU A 80 3.47 5.53 7.23
N VAL A 81 2.58 5.79 6.26
CA VAL A 81 1.27 5.13 6.18
C VAL A 81 1.43 3.63 5.96
N GLU A 82 2.30 3.21 5.02
CA GLU A 82 2.61 1.80 4.77
C GLU A 82 3.15 1.11 6.03
N GLN A 83 4.08 1.74 6.73
CA GLN A 83 4.61 1.22 7.99
C GLN A 83 3.52 1.08 9.07
N GLN A 84 2.62 2.06 9.17
CA GLN A 84 1.51 2.01 10.14
C GLN A 84 0.51 0.90 9.82
N ILE A 85 0.20 0.70 8.54
CA ILE A 85 -0.66 -0.40 8.10
C ILE A 85 -0.01 -1.73 8.49
N GLN A 86 1.27 -1.94 8.15
CA GLN A 86 1.97 -3.17 8.49
C GLN A 86 2.04 -3.42 10.00
N LYS A 87 2.29 -2.38 10.79
CA LYS A 87 2.28 -2.47 12.25
C LYS A 87 0.92 -2.87 12.80
N ARG A 88 -0.18 -2.33 12.24
CA ARG A 88 -1.55 -2.72 12.64
C ARG A 88 -1.84 -4.18 12.32
N VAL A 89 -1.47 -4.65 11.13
CA VAL A 89 -1.63 -6.06 10.73
C VAL A 89 -0.89 -6.96 11.72
N ASN A 90 0.37 -6.67 12.00
CA ASN A 90 1.18 -7.47 12.93
C ASN A 90 0.59 -7.48 14.35
N ASN A 91 0.14 -6.32 14.86
CA ASN A 91 -0.48 -6.22 16.18
C ASN A 91 -1.77 -7.05 16.26
N ASN A 92 -2.64 -6.96 15.24
CA ASN A 92 -3.87 -7.74 15.18
C ASN A 92 -3.58 -9.24 15.15
N THR A 93 -2.63 -9.68 14.34
CA THR A 93 -2.18 -11.08 14.30
C THR A 93 -1.70 -11.55 15.68
N THR A 94 -0.90 -10.74 16.37
CA THR A 94 -0.42 -11.05 17.71
C THR A 94 -1.57 -11.18 18.70
N LEU A 95 -2.53 -10.26 18.70
CA LEU A 95 -3.70 -10.31 19.58
C LEU A 95 -4.56 -11.57 19.34
N ILE A 96 -4.81 -11.90 18.08
CA ILE A 96 -5.56 -13.10 17.70
C ILE A 96 -4.83 -14.37 18.20
N ASN A 97 -3.52 -14.44 18.02
CA ASN A 97 -2.73 -15.56 18.50
C ASN A 97 -2.76 -15.70 20.02
N VAL A 98 -2.61 -14.58 20.74
CA VAL A 98 -2.70 -14.58 22.21
C VAL A 98 -4.08 -15.05 22.69
N LEU A 99 -5.16 -14.57 22.09
CA LEU A 99 -6.52 -15.02 22.41
C LEU A 99 -6.70 -16.51 22.15
N GLY A 100 -6.24 -17.00 21.02
CA GLY A 100 -6.27 -18.43 20.69
C GLY A 100 -5.52 -19.24 21.74
N HIS A 101 -4.29 -18.87 22.12
CA HIS A 101 -3.52 -19.55 23.15
C HIS A 101 -4.19 -19.56 24.52
N ILE A 102 -4.89 -18.48 24.91
CA ILE A 102 -5.64 -18.44 26.16
C ILE A 102 -6.76 -19.47 26.15
N VAL A 103 -7.45 -19.65 25.01
CA VAL A 103 -8.51 -20.63 24.86
C VAL A 103 -7.96 -22.04 24.93
N GLU A 104 -6.87 -22.35 24.23
CA GLU A 104 -6.21 -23.66 24.26
C GLU A 104 -5.69 -24.01 25.67
N PHE A 105 -5.09 -23.06 26.35
CA PHE A 105 -4.59 -23.30 27.73
C PHE A 105 -5.69 -23.79 28.66
N ARG A 106 -6.93 -23.27 28.51
CA ARG A 106 -8.09 -23.74 29.29
C ARG A 106 -8.49 -25.20 28.97
N ASN A 107 -8.19 -25.67 27.76
CA ASN A 107 -8.52 -27.02 27.30
C ASN A 107 -7.43 -28.06 27.59
N GLY A 108 -6.30 -27.66 28.18
CA GLY A 108 -5.14 -28.52 28.38
C GLY A 108 -4.42 -28.88 27.08
N GLU A 109 -4.74 -28.22 25.97
CA GLU A 109 -4.08 -28.43 24.69
C GLU A 109 -2.71 -27.77 24.63
N SER A 110 -1.79 -28.30 23.86
CA SER A 110 -0.45 -27.71 23.71
C SER A 110 -0.51 -26.49 22.83
N GLY A 111 0.21 -25.40 23.19
CA GLY A 111 0.28 -24.18 22.37
C GLY A 111 0.79 -24.35 20.92
N LEU A 112 1.16 -25.56 20.51
CA LEU A 112 1.52 -25.92 19.14
C LEU A 112 0.29 -26.15 18.26
N HIS A 113 -0.89 -26.43 18.84
CA HIS A 113 -2.10 -26.71 18.09
C HIS A 113 -2.50 -25.55 17.17
N ILE A 114 -2.52 -24.33 17.68
CA ILE A 114 -2.80 -23.11 16.88
C ILE A 114 -1.85 -22.97 15.70
N GLN A 115 -0.56 -23.16 15.92
CA GLN A 115 0.44 -23.07 14.85
C GLN A 115 0.20 -24.12 13.77
N HIS A 116 -0.18 -25.33 14.14
CA HIS A 116 -0.53 -26.39 13.19
C HIS A 116 -1.79 -26.03 12.41
N ILE A 117 -2.86 -25.57 13.06
CA ILE A 117 -4.10 -25.14 12.40
C ILE A 117 -3.82 -24.03 11.39
N GLN A 118 -3.09 -22.99 11.78
CA GLN A 118 -2.73 -21.88 10.87
C GLN A 118 -1.93 -22.40 9.67
N THR A 119 -0.94 -23.25 9.92
CA THR A 119 -0.07 -23.80 8.87
C THR A 119 -0.86 -24.65 7.88
N ILE A 120 -1.70 -25.55 8.38
CA ILE A 120 -2.55 -26.41 7.54
C ILE A 120 -3.53 -25.57 6.74
N THR A 121 -4.21 -24.60 7.38
CA THR A 121 -5.14 -23.68 6.71
C THR A 121 -4.43 -22.93 5.57
N LYS A 122 -3.26 -22.35 5.84
CA LYS A 122 -2.46 -21.67 4.82
C LYS A 122 -2.09 -22.59 3.65
N MET A 123 -1.64 -23.80 3.94
CA MET A 123 -1.27 -24.76 2.91
C MET A 123 -2.47 -25.16 2.05
N LEU A 124 -3.64 -25.38 2.65
CA LEU A 124 -4.87 -25.69 1.93
C LEU A 124 -5.31 -24.53 1.01
N LEU A 125 -5.30 -23.29 1.51
CA LEU A 125 -5.65 -22.10 0.73
C LEU A 125 -4.73 -21.90 -0.47
N LEU A 126 -3.41 -22.08 -0.28
CA LEU A 126 -2.42 -22.00 -1.36
C LEU A 126 -2.66 -23.10 -2.42
N GLN A 127 -3.05 -24.29 -2.02
CA GLN A 127 -3.38 -25.39 -2.96
C GLN A 127 -4.69 -25.14 -3.70
N MET A 128 -5.70 -24.59 -3.02
CA MET A 128 -6.97 -24.21 -3.65
C MET A 128 -6.75 -23.16 -4.74
N GLY A 129 -5.97 -22.14 -4.45
CA GLY A 129 -5.64 -21.08 -5.43
C GLY A 129 -4.87 -21.59 -6.67
N LYS A 130 -4.12 -22.69 -6.53
CA LYS A 130 -3.42 -23.33 -7.66
C LYS A 130 -4.32 -24.23 -8.51
N LYS A 131 -5.30 -24.91 -7.88
CA LYS A 131 -6.14 -25.90 -8.54
C LYS A 131 -7.42 -25.35 -9.15
N SER A 132 -7.92 -24.26 -8.63
CA SER A 132 -9.18 -23.65 -9.06
C SER A 132 -8.98 -22.20 -9.46
N HIS A 133 -9.39 -21.85 -10.70
CA HIS A 133 -9.46 -20.44 -11.11
C HIS A 133 -10.66 -19.70 -10.52
N GLU A 134 -11.54 -20.39 -9.83
CA GLU A 134 -12.76 -19.85 -9.21
C GLU A 134 -12.44 -19.02 -7.96
N TYR A 135 -11.40 -19.43 -7.20
CA TYR A 135 -11.00 -18.74 -5.96
C TYR A 135 -9.70 -17.98 -6.17
N LYS A 136 -9.82 -16.68 -6.49
CA LYS A 136 -8.68 -15.76 -6.56
C LYS A 136 -8.42 -15.16 -5.18
N LEU A 137 -7.74 -15.91 -4.31
CA LEU A 137 -7.32 -15.40 -3.01
C LEU A 137 -6.01 -14.61 -3.15
N SER A 138 -6.00 -13.39 -2.64
CA SER A 138 -4.76 -12.62 -2.50
C SER A 138 -3.93 -13.13 -1.31
N ASP A 139 -2.64 -12.79 -1.25
CA ASP A 139 -1.78 -13.11 -0.10
C ASP A 139 -2.35 -12.53 1.21
N ALA A 140 -3.02 -11.37 1.13
CA ALA A 140 -3.70 -10.76 2.26
C ALA A 140 -4.90 -11.59 2.74
N ASP A 141 -5.70 -12.15 1.82
CA ASP A 141 -6.81 -13.04 2.16
C ASP A 141 -6.31 -14.32 2.82
N ILE A 142 -5.26 -14.92 2.26
CA ILE A 142 -4.64 -16.13 2.81
C ILE A 142 -4.11 -15.87 4.22
N LEU A 143 -3.43 -14.75 4.45
CA LEU A 143 -2.95 -14.35 5.77
C LEU A 143 -4.11 -14.14 6.74
N LEU A 144 -5.15 -13.42 6.33
CA LEU A 144 -6.33 -13.14 7.14
C LEU A 144 -7.03 -14.43 7.57
N ILE A 145 -7.37 -15.32 6.62
CA ILE A 145 -8.09 -16.56 6.88
C ILE A 145 -7.24 -17.50 7.75
N SER A 146 -5.95 -17.66 7.44
CA SER A 146 -5.05 -18.50 8.24
C SER A 146 -4.87 -17.96 9.66
N THR A 147 -4.81 -16.64 9.85
CA THR A 147 -4.76 -16.04 11.19
C THR A 147 -6.09 -16.23 11.93
N ALA A 148 -7.22 -16.01 11.26
CA ALA A 148 -8.55 -16.17 11.85
C ALA A 148 -8.84 -17.61 12.28
N SER A 149 -8.22 -18.61 11.62
CA SER A 149 -8.36 -20.02 12.01
C SER A 149 -7.90 -20.33 13.46
N SER A 150 -7.04 -19.47 14.05
CA SER A 150 -6.68 -19.55 15.47
C SER A 150 -7.85 -19.35 16.42
N LEU A 151 -8.93 -18.74 15.95
CA LEU A 151 -10.11 -18.43 16.77
C LEU A 151 -11.22 -19.49 16.59
N HIS A 152 -10.94 -20.65 15.94
CA HIS A 152 -11.96 -21.67 15.65
C HIS A 152 -12.66 -22.16 16.92
N ASP A 153 -11.98 -22.16 18.04
CA ASP A 153 -12.44 -22.60 19.34
C ASP A 153 -12.80 -21.46 20.32
N ILE A 154 -12.85 -20.21 19.86
CA ILE A 154 -13.09 -19.03 20.73
C ILE A 154 -14.37 -19.16 21.57
N GLY A 155 -15.38 -19.88 21.07
CA GLY A 155 -16.63 -20.15 21.78
C GLY A 155 -16.47 -20.96 23.06
N LYS A 156 -15.38 -21.71 23.21
CA LYS A 156 -15.08 -22.49 24.43
C LYS A 156 -14.88 -21.60 25.66
N ILE A 157 -14.61 -20.29 25.48
CA ILE A 157 -14.50 -19.32 26.60
C ILE A 157 -15.76 -19.29 27.47
N SER A 158 -16.92 -19.46 26.86
CA SER A 158 -18.23 -19.40 27.56
C SER A 158 -18.68 -20.75 28.15
N ILE A 159 -17.90 -21.83 27.97
CA ILE A 159 -18.24 -23.15 28.49
C ILE A 159 -17.65 -23.33 29.89
N ASP A 160 -18.45 -23.85 30.83
CA ASP A 160 -18.00 -24.18 32.21
C ASP A 160 -16.89 -25.25 32.14
N GLU A 161 -15.84 -25.08 32.95
CA GLU A 161 -14.70 -26.01 33.01
C GLU A 161 -15.12 -27.45 33.36
N LYS A 162 -16.15 -27.60 34.19
CA LYS A 162 -16.71 -28.90 34.56
C LYS A 162 -17.31 -29.64 33.37
N ILE A 163 -17.73 -28.90 32.32
CA ILE A 163 -18.27 -29.49 31.11
C ILE A 163 -17.13 -29.71 30.12
N LEU A 164 -16.24 -28.73 29.99
CA LEU A 164 -15.15 -28.73 29.02
C LEU A 164 -14.14 -29.88 29.27
N ASN A 165 -13.83 -30.13 30.56
CA ASN A 165 -12.81 -31.10 30.97
C ASN A 165 -13.43 -32.41 31.52
N LYS A 166 -14.62 -32.79 31.07
CA LYS A 166 -15.17 -34.09 31.40
C LYS A 166 -14.29 -35.21 30.83
N PRO A 167 -14.01 -36.26 31.61
CA PRO A 167 -13.31 -37.44 31.10
C PRO A 167 -14.12 -38.16 30.03
#